data_bc056e1c69a1f8dfb343f5f7bd91808d
#
_entry.id   bc056e1c69a1f8dfb343f5f7bd91808d
#
_cell.length_a   1.000
_cell.length_b   1.000
_cell.length_c   1.000
_cell.angle_alpha   90.00
_cell.angle_beta   90.00
_cell.angle_gamma   90.00
#
_symmetry.space_group_name_H-M   'P 1'
#
loop_
_entity.id
_entity.type
_entity.pdbx_description
1 polymer ?
#
loop_
_entity_poly.entity_id
_entity_poly.type
_entity_poly.pdbx_seq_one_letter_code
_entity_poly.pdbx_strand_id
1 'polypeptide(L)'
;AASDVYKRQVYDTWCVPKNINTAVNNEEKTLVVSGMIDYCVMIKNETGMPAIIEKTEAFEHTIPVNGISETSSADINVTSVDCSYTITSSNSISIKADLRITGNVFLSSSCEAVTEVNFDGSVKKVRDGDYALKLYYGVEGEDIWEIAKRYSTSVRSIMEENDLDEERLTKSGMLLIPIV
;
A
#
# COMPACT_ATOMS: atom_id res chain seq x y z
N ALA A 1 -65.63 -19.94 3.55
CA ALA A 1 -64.94 -18.83 4.19
C ALA A 1 -63.53 -18.75 3.61
N ALA A 2 -63.36 -17.88 2.63
CA ALA A 2 -62.03 -17.56 2.15
C ALA A 2 -61.33 -16.79 3.27
N SER A 3 -60.32 -17.36 3.85
CA SER A 3 -59.42 -16.63 4.73
C SER A 3 -58.72 -15.58 3.86
N ASP A 4 -59.04 -14.33 4.06
CA ASP A 4 -58.29 -13.20 3.59
C ASP A 4 -56.89 -13.29 4.20
N VAL A 5 -56.04 -13.96 3.46
CA VAL A 5 -54.57 -13.86 3.71
C VAL A 5 -54.21 -12.43 3.35
N TYR A 6 -54.17 -11.56 4.37
CA TYR A 6 -53.69 -10.21 4.22
C TYR A 6 -52.26 -10.32 3.63
N LYS A 7 -52.15 -10.09 2.33
CA LYS A 7 -50.84 -9.90 1.71
C LYS A 7 -50.23 -8.68 2.42
N ARG A 8 -49.24 -8.93 3.27
CA ARG A 8 -48.45 -7.84 3.86
C ARG A 8 -47.94 -7.02 2.71
N GLN A 9 -48.40 -5.79 2.63
CA GLN A 9 -47.98 -4.90 1.55
C GLN A 9 -46.60 -4.38 1.92
N VAL A 10 -45.61 -4.69 1.10
CA VAL A 10 -44.28 -4.10 1.20
C VAL A 10 -44.32 -2.75 0.49
N TYR A 11 -43.95 -1.71 1.19
CA TYR A 11 -43.90 -0.35 0.65
C TYR A 11 -42.54 -0.06 0.05
N ASP A 12 -41.47 -0.45 0.75
CA ASP A 12 -40.09 -0.17 0.33
C ASP A 12 -39.11 -1.14 0.95
N THR A 13 -37.95 -1.30 0.31
CA THR A 13 -36.82 -2.08 0.81
C THR A 13 -35.52 -1.34 0.53
N TRP A 14 -34.65 -1.28 1.52
CA TRP A 14 -33.31 -0.73 1.37
C TRP A 14 -32.33 -1.50 2.23
N CYS A 15 -31.03 -1.34 1.93
CA CYS A 15 -29.98 -1.90 2.76
C CYS A 15 -28.88 -0.89 3.00
N VAL A 16 -28.25 -1.00 4.19
CA VAL A 16 -27.20 -0.08 4.65
C VAL A 16 -26.00 -0.91 5.06
N PRO A 17 -24.89 -0.87 4.30
CA PRO A 17 -23.62 -1.42 4.74
C PRO A 17 -23.05 -0.60 5.89
N LYS A 18 -22.47 -1.29 6.90
CA LYS A 18 -21.87 -0.65 8.07
C LYS A 18 -20.69 -1.49 8.61
N ASN A 19 -19.87 -0.86 9.46
CA ASN A 19 -18.72 -1.51 10.12
C ASN A 19 -17.79 -2.19 9.10
N ILE A 20 -17.45 -1.47 8.04
CA ILE A 20 -16.57 -1.98 6.98
C ILE A 20 -15.15 -2.12 7.52
N ASN A 21 -14.58 -3.29 7.37
CA ASN A 21 -13.20 -3.60 7.72
C ASN A 21 -12.47 -4.17 6.50
N THR A 22 -11.18 -3.93 6.44
CA THR A 22 -10.29 -4.48 5.42
C THR A 22 -9.14 -5.21 6.06
N ALA A 23 -8.79 -6.36 5.52
CA ALA A 23 -7.62 -7.13 5.92
C ALA A 23 -6.81 -7.55 4.70
N VAL A 24 -5.50 -7.44 4.80
CA VAL A 24 -4.56 -7.85 3.76
C VAL A 24 -4.13 -9.29 4.05
N ASN A 25 -4.29 -10.19 3.07
CA ASN A 25 -3.73 -11.53 3.12
C ASN A 25 -2.53 -11.61 2.16
N ASN A 26 -1.32 -11.61 2.72
CA ASN A 26 -0.07 -11.62 1.96
C ASN A 26 0.24 -12.95 1.30
N GLU A 27 -0.20 -14.05 1.90
CA GLU A 27 0.04 -15.40 1.37
C GLU A 27 -0.77 -15.62 0.09
N GLU A 28 -2.04 -15.27 0.12
CA GLU A 28 -2.96 -15.43 -1.00
C GLU A 28 -2.97 -14.25 -1.98
N LYS A 29 -2.25 -13.15 -1.65
CA LYS A 29 -2.26 -11.90 -2.43
C LYS A 29 -3.67 -11.34 -2.63
N THR A 30 -4.43 -11.29 -1.56
CA THR A 30 -5.82 -10.84 -1.56
C THR A 30 -6.08 -9.75 -0.52
N LEU A 31 -7.08 -8.93 -0.81
CA LEU A 31 -7.70 -8.01 0.12
C LEU A 31 -9.07 -8.58 0.51
N VAL A 32 -9.27 -8.80 1.79
CA VAL A 32 -10.56 -9.23 2.33
C VAL A 32 -11.32 -8.01 2.81
N VAL A 33 -12.52 -7.80 2.29
CA VAL A 33 -13.45 -6.74 2.70
C VAL A 33 -14.60 -7.41 3.44
N SER A 34 -14.81 -7.03 4.69
CA SER A 34 -15.87 -7.57 5.53
C SER A 34 -16.68 -6.47 6.20
N GLY A 35 -17.87 -6.79 6.63
CA GLY A 35 -18.74 -5.83 7.30
C GLY A 35 -20.11 -6.42 7.66
N MET A 36 -21.03 -5.53 7.99
CA MET A 36 -22.41 -5.87 8.29
C MET A 36 -23.33 -5.14 7.29
N ILE A 37 -24.48 -5.74 7.00
CA ILE A 37 -25.53 -5.14 6.18
C ILE A 37 -26.81 -5.14 7.01
N ASP A 38 -27.43 -3.98 7.19
CA ASP A 38 -28.78 -3.88 7.68
C ASP A 38 -29.74 -3.92 6.50
N TYR A 39 -30.58 -4.93 6.48
CA TYR A 39 -31.70 -5.07 5.55
C TYR A 39 -32.94 -4.49 6.21
N CYS A 40 -33.52 -3.48 5.60
CA CYS A 40 -34.69 -2.80 6.09
C CYS A 40 -35.88 -3.01 5.13
N VAL A 41 -37.03 -3.34 5.69
CA VAL A 41 -38.27 -3.53 4.95
C VAL A 41 -39.37 -2.71 5.59
N MET A 42 -39.96 -1.80 4.84
CA MET A 42 -41.15 -1.08 5.27
C MET A 42 -42.40 -1.83 4.82
N ILE A 43 -43.20 -2.25 5.76
CA ILE A 43 -44.42 -3.00 5.53
C ILE A 43 -45.64 -2.27 6.10
N LYS A 44 -46.83 -2.63 5.62
CA LYS A 44 -48.10 -2.33 6.26
C LYS A 44 -48.36 -3.34 7.38
N ASN A 45 -48.51 -2.86 8.62
CA ASN A 45 -48.86 -3.74 9.73
C ASN A 45 -50.38 -4.08 9.76
N GLU A 46 -50.78 -4.91 10.71
CA GLU A 46 -52.19 -5.36 10.86
C GLU A 46 -53.17 -4.23 11.13
N THR A 47 -52.73 -3.13 11.72
CA THR A 47 -53.51 -1.93 11.97
C THR A 47 -53.56 -0.95 10.80
N GLY A 48 -52.89 -1.28 9.69
CA GLY A 48 -52.79 -0.46 8.51
C GLY A 48 -51.73 0.63 8.52
N MET A 49 -50.91 0.69 9.59
CA MET A 49 -49.83 1.65 9.76
C MET A 49 -48.50 1.13 9.21
N PRO A 50 -47.60 2.02 8.72
CA PRO A 50 -46.26 1.64 8.33
C PRO A 50 -45.46 1.09 9.52
N ALA A 51 -44.71 0.01 9.29
CA ALA A 51 -43.76 -0.54 10.25
C ALA A 51 -42.47 -0.93 9.53
N ILE A 52 -41.33 -0.83 10.19
CA ILE A 52 -40.03 -1.23 9.66
C ILE A 52 -39.60 -2.51 10.35
N ILE A 53 -39.16 -3.46 9.54
CA ILE A 53 -38.51 -4.69 10.01
C ILE A 53 -37.06 -4.58 9.56
N GLU A 54 -36.13 -4.83 10.49
CA GLU A 54 -34.71 -4.80 10.26
C GLU A 54 -34.07 -6.16 10.55
N LYS A 55 -33.09 -6.54 9.74
CA LYS A 55 -32.26 -7.71 9.94
C LYS A 55 -30.82 -7.40 9.56
N THR A 56 -29.90 -7.65 10.46
CA THR A 56 -28.47 -7.45 10.23
C THR A 56 -27.81 -8.78 9.86
N GLU A 57 -27.00 -8.80 8.81
CA GLU A 57 -26.19 -9.95 8.41
C GLU A 57 -24.75 -9.53 8.14
N ALA A 58 -23.81 -10.43 8.40
CA ALA A 58 -22.41 -10.22 8.06
C ALA A 58 -22.17 -10.57 6.59
N PHE A 59 -21.22 -9.87 5.97
CA PHE A 59 -20.70 -10.21 4.65
C PHE A 59 -19.18 -10.21 4.63
N GLU A 60 -18.62 -10.98 3.72
CA GLU A 60 -17.20 -11.01 3.44
C GLU A 60 -17.00 -11.20 1.93
N HIS A 61 -16.04 -10.47 1.38
CA HIS A 61 -15.68 -10.56 -0.03
C HIS A 61 -14.16 -10.46 -0.20
N THR A 62 -13.60 -11.38 -0.97
CA THR A 62 -12.15 -11.46 -1.22
C THR A 62 -11.84 -10.93 -2.62
N ILE A 63 -10.90 -9.99 -2.69
CA ILE A 63 -10.48 -9.33 -3.93
C ILE A 63 -9.01 -9.68 -4.20
N PRO A 64 -8.65 -10.29 -5.33
CA PRO A 64 -7.26 -10.52 -5.68
C PRO A 64 -6.58 -9.18 -6.02
N VAL A 65 -5.39 -8.92 -5.43
CA VAL A 65 -4.63 -7.69 -5.64
C VAL A 65 -3.16 -8.03 -5.88
N ASN A 66 -2.68 -7.74 -7.09
CA ASN A 66 -1.27 -7.99 -7.43
C ASN A 66 -0.33 -7.02 -6.69
N GLY A 67 0.78 -7.55 -6.19
CA GLY A 67 1.83 -6.76 -5.54
C GLY A 67 1.54 -6.37 -4.09
N ILE A 68 0.46 -6.85 -3.48
CA ILE A 68 0.12 -6.58 -2.08
C ILE A 68 1.21 -7.14 -1.14
N SER A 69 1.54 -6.40 -0.08
CA SER A 69 2.55 -6.70 0.93
C SER A 69 2.03 -6.38 2.33
N GLU A 70 2.76 -6.76 3.38
CA GLU A 70 2.40 -6.47 4.77
C GLU A 70 2.27 -4.98 5.08
N THR A 71 3.00 -4.16 4.34
CA THR A 71 2.95 -2.70 4.49
C THR A 71 1.86 -2.03 3.63
N SER A 72 1.10 -2.82 2.86
CA SER A 72 0.01 -2.29 2.05
C SER A 72 -1.16 -1.88 2.92
N SER A 73 -1.85 -0.82 2.52
CA SER A 73 -3.07 -0.32 3.14
C SER A 73 -4.18 -0.17 2.11
N ALA A 74 -5.42 -0.20 2.56
CA ALA A 74 -6.57 -0.04 1.68
C ALA A 74 -7.55 0.96 2.28
N ASP A 75 -8.08 1.83 1.43
CA ASP A 75 -9.19 2.72 1.73
C ASP A 75 -10.38 2.30 0.88
N ILE A 76 -11.36 1.64 1.51
CA ILE A 76 -12.46 0.98 0.82
C ILE A 76 -13.78 1.57 1.28
N ASN A 77 -14.62 1.86 0.31
CA ASN A 77 -16.01 2.27 0.51
C ASN A 77 -16.94 1.20 -0.05
N VAL A 78 -17.98 0.86 0.72
CA VAL A 78 -19.03 -0.09 0.31
C VAL A 78 -20.36 0.64 0.31
N THR A 79 -21.03 0.61 -0.84
CA THR A 79 -22.33 1.26 -1.01
C THR A 79 -23.36 0.27 -1.51
N SER A 80 -24.60 0.43 -1.08
CA SER A 80 -25.74 -0.28 -1.67
C SER A 80 -26.10 0.35 -3.02
N VAL A 81 -26.21 -0.47 -4.05
CA VAL A 81 -26.60 -0.05 -5.41
C VAL A 81 -28.05 -0.37 -5.65
N ASP A 82 -28.50 -1.54 -5.20
CA ASP A 82 -29.87 -2.01 -5.35
C ASP A 82 -30.27 -2.87 -4.17
N CYS A 83 -31.55 -2.86 -3.82
CA CYS A 83 -32.13 -3.70 -2.82
C CYS A 83 -33.52 -4.16 -3.30
N SER A 84 -33.62 -5.40 -3.69
CA SER A 84 -34.85 -5.99 -4.22
C SER A 84 -35.40 -7.08 -3.30
N TYR A 85 -36.68 -7.34 -3.38
CA TYR A 85 -37.32 -8.38 -2.59
C TYR A 85 -38.20 -9.31 -3.44
N THR A 86 -38.37 -10.53 -2.92
CA THR A 86 -39.30 -11.52 -3.48
C THR A 86 -40.09 -12.13 -2.32
N ILE A 87 -41.40 -12.19 -2.46
CA ILE A 87 -42.27 -12.86 -1.48
C ILE A 87 -42.21 -14.36 -1.79
N THR A 88 -41.62 -15.13 -0.87
CA THR A 88 -41.45 -16.59 -1.02
C THR A 88 -42.60 -17.42 -0.45
N SER A 89 -43.31 -16.86 0.55
CA SER A 89 -44.50 -17.45 1.15
C SER A 89 -45.36 -16.36 1.81
N SER A 90 -46.50 -16.75 2.39
CA SER A 90 -47.38 -15.83 3.13
C SER A 90 -46.66 -15.08 4.29
N ASN A 91 -45.58 -15.64 4.84
CA ASN A 91 -44.87 -15.12 5.99
C ASN A 91 -43.36 -14.94 5.76
N SER A 92 -42.88 -15.08 4.54
CA SER A 92 -41.46 -15.06 4.23
C SER A 92 -41.16 -14.15 3.03
N ILE A 93 -40.17 -13.31 3.19
CA ILE A 93 -39.63 -12.41 2.17
C ILE A 93 -38.14 -12.74 2.02
N SER A 94 -37.69 -12.94 0.79
CA SER A 94 -36.29 -12.99 0.44
C SER A 94 -35.85 -11.62 -0.05
N ILE A 95 -34.76 -11.08 0.51
CA ILE A 95 -34.20 -9.80 0.12
C ILE A 95 -32.83 -10.06 -0.52
N LYS A 96 -32.60 -9.40 -1.65
CA LYS A 96 -31.31 -9.40 -2.34
C LYS A 96 -30.78 -7.97 -2.35
N ALA A 97 -29.53 -7.80 -1.92
CA ALA A 97 -28.81 -6.53 -2.02
C ALA A 97 -27.64 -6.65 -2.98
N ASP A 98 -27.50 -5.68 -3.86
CA ASP A 98 -26.33 -5.54 -4.70
C ASP A 98 -25.42 -4.45 -4.11
N LEU A 99 -24.20 -4.83 -3.72
CA LEU A 99 -23.22 -3.93 -3.14
C LEU A 99 -22.14 -3.57 -4.16
N ARG A 100 -21.73 -2.31 -4.13
CA ARG A 100 -20.56 -1.81 -4.86
C ARG A 100 -19.43 -1.56 -3.90
N ILE A 101 -18.30 -2.22 -4.13
CA ILE A 101 -17.06 -2.01 -3.40
C ILE A 101 -16.15 -1.14 -4.28
N THR A 102 -15.72 0.00 -3.77
CA THR A 102 -14.81 0.93 -4.46
C THR A 102 -13.75 1.40 -3.50
N GLY A 103 -12.55 1.70 -4.00
CA GLY A 103 -11.49 2.26 -3.17
C GLY A 103 -10.13 2.17 -3.81
N ASN A 104 -9.12 2.46 -3.00
CA ASN A 104 -7.72 2.45 -3.39
C ASN A 104 -6.94 1.50 -2.51
N VAL A 105 -6.01 0.76 -3.11
CA VAL A 105 -5.02 -0.03 -2.41
C VAL A 105 -3.67 0.64 -2.60
N PHE A 106 -3.02 1.00 -1.50
CA PHE A 106 -1.71 1.64 -1.49
C PHE A 106 -0.65 0.55 -1.26
N LEU A 107 0.20 0.39 -2.26
CA LEU A 107 1.36 -0.49 -2.17
C LEU A 107 2.53 0.36 -1.69
N SER A 108 3.07 0.06 -0.52
CA SER A 108 4.20 0.77 0.05
C SER A 108 5.46 -0.09 0.01
N SER A 109 6.57 0.54 -0.28
CA SER A 109 7.90 -0.04 -0.14
C SER A 109 8.73 0.81 0.82
N SER A 110 9.51 0.16 1.67
CA SER A 110 10.48 0.86 2.50
C SER A 110 11.83 0.93 1.79
N CYS A 111 12.49 2.06 1.89
CA CYS A 111 13.89 2.22 1.53
C CYS A 111 14.66 2.82 2.70
N GLU A 112 15.92 2.43 2.82
CA GLU A 112 16.82 3.09 3.76
C GLU A 112 17.26 4.43 3.16
N ALA A 113 17.16 5.48 3.97
CA ALA A 113 17.61 6.82 3.60
C ALA A 113 18.43 7.41 4.73
N VAL A 114 19.46 8.19 4.38
CA VAL A 114 20.22 8.96 5.37
C VAL A 114 19.33 10.11 5.85
N THR A 115 18.95 10.07 7.12
CA THR A 115 18.08 11.08 7.74
C THR A 115 18.87 12.15 8.48
N GLU A 116 20.11 11.83 8.89
CA GLU A 116 20.98 12.76 9.63
C GLU A 116 22.43 12.47 9.33
N VAL A 117 23.23 13.53 9.18
CA VAL A 117 24.69 13.46 9.03
C VAL A 117 25.32 14.28 10.15
N ASN A 118 26.01 13.61 11.06
CA ASN A 118 26.73 14.25 12.15
C ASN A 118 28.21 14.43 11.79
N PHE A 119 28.68 15.68 11.81
CA PHE A 119 30.08 16.00 11.62
C PHE A 119 30.78 16.17 12.98
N ASP A 120 31.78 15.36 13.20
CA ASP A 120 32.69 15.60 14.31
C ASP A 120 33.78 16.61 13.93
N GLY A 121 33.52 17.89 14.20
CA GLY A 121 34.47 18.98 13.90
C GLY A 121 35.76 18.96 14.72
N SER A 122 35.88 18.07 15.73
CA SER A 122 37.10 17.87 16.49
C SER A 122 38.13 17.00 15.76
N VAL A 123 37.68 16.16 14.85
CA VAL A 123 38.51 15.30 14.01
C VAL A 123 39.00 16.06 12.80
N LYS A 124 40.25 16.55 12.83
CA LYS A 124 40.85 17.18 11.67
C LYS A 124 41.55 16.15 10.79
N LYS A 125 41.45 16.33 9.47
CA LYS A 125 42.22 15.56 8.52
C LYS A 125 43.71 15.79 8.79
N VAL A 126 44.46 14.73 9.11
CA VAL A 126 45.90 14.76 9.26
C VAL A 126 46.54 14.56 7.90
N ARG A 127 47.29 15.54 7.43
CA ARG A 127 48.13 15.39 6.25
C ARG A 127 49.29 14.46 6.59
N ASP A 128 49.41 13.37 5.85
CA ASP A 128 50.48 12.40 5.97
C ASP A 128 51.63 12.79 5.00
N GLY A 129 52.41 13.78 5.40
CA GLY A 129 53.58 14.26 4.66
C GLY A 129 53.34 15.52 3.81
N ASP A 130 54.43 16.07 3.24
CA ASP A 130 54.48 17.31 2.46
C ASP A 130 54.45 17.02 0.92
N TYR A 131 53.76 15.97 0.48
CA TYR A 131 53.63 15.67 -0.95
C TYR A 131 52.23 16.00 -1.45
N ALA A 132 52.16 16.43 -2.71
CA ALA A 132 50.90 16.81 -3.38
C ALA A 132 50.18 15.62 -4.03
N LEU A 133 50.94 14.55 -4.33
CA LEU A 133 50.42 13.37 -5.07
C LEU A 133 50.90 12.07 -4.42
N LYS A 134 50.07 11.05 -4.42
CA LYS A 134 50.45 9.65 -4.12
C LYS A 134 50.28 8.78 -5.37
N LEU A 135 51.17 7.79 -5.52
CA LEU A 135 51.00 6.75 -6.53
C LEU A 135 50.20 5.59 -5.95
N TYR A 136 49.21 5.16 -6.70
CA TYR A 136 48.37 4.01 -6.39
C TYR A 136 48.25 3.08 -7.58
N TYR A 137 48.40 1.79 -7.39
CA TYR A 137 48.16 0.81 -8.44
C TYR A 137 46.72 0.33 -8.36
N GLY A 138 45.86 0.81 -9.26
CA GLY A 138 44.46 0.43 -9.33
C GLY A 138 44.30 -0.87 -10.16
N VAL A 139 43.29 -1.65 -9.80
CA VAL A 139 42.91 -2.89 -10.46
C VAL A 139 41.67 -2.68 -11.32
N GLU A 140 41.57 -3.31 -12.48
CA GLU A 140 40.39 -3.26 -13.35
C GLU A 140 39.12 -3.60 -12.57
N GLY A 141 38.06 -2.80 -12.77
CA GLY A 141 36.79 -2.93 -12.09
C GLY A 141 36.71 -2.23 -10.70
N GLU A 142 37.84 -1.66 -10.21
CA GLU A 142 37.86 -0.92 -8.94
C GLU A 142 37.11 0.42 -9.09
N ASP A 143 36.35 0.80 -8.04
CA ASP A 143 35.55 2.00 -8.01
C ASP A 143 36.38 3.20 -7.54
N ILE A 144 36.40 4.29 -8.32
CA ILE A 144 37.16 5.51 -7.98
C ILE A 144 36.67 6.15 -6.67
N TRP A 145 35.38 6.00 -6.34
CA TRP A 145 34.85 6.46 -5.07
C TRP A 145 35.50 5.76 -3.85
N GLU A 146 35.73 4.45 -3.94
CA GLU A 146 36.38 3.70 -2.86
C GLU A 146 37.86 4.13 -2.69
N ILE A 147 38.53 4.44 -3.80
CA ILE A 147 39.89 4.99 -3.78
C ILE A 147 39.90 6.38 -3.19
N ALA A 148 39.01 7.26 -3.63
CA ALA A 148 38.87 8.63 -3.13
C ALA A 148 38.62 8.68 -1.62
N LYS A 149 37.74 7.80 -1.13
CA LYS A 149 37.44 7.62 0.30
C LYS A 149 38.67 7.23 1.11
N ARG A 150 39.43 6.24 0.60
CA ARG A 150 40.66 5.73 1.25
C ARG A 150 41.73 6.83 1.40
N TYR A 151 41.89 7.68 0.41
CA TYR A 151 42.88 8.74 0.39
C TYR A 151 42.32 10.11 0.80
N SER A 152 41.07 10.20 1.21
CA SER A 152 40.39 11.42 1.61
C SER A 152 40.52 12.56 0.58
N THR A 153 40.35 12.21 -0.67
CA THR A 153 40.34 13.14 -1.82
C THR A 153 39.01 13.05 -2.57
N SER A 154 38.82 13.83 -3.62
CA SER A 154 37.59 13.78 -4.40
C SER A 154 37.71 12.85 -5.60
N VAL A 155 36.60 12.18 -5.98
CA VAL A 155 36.49 11.39 -7.22
C VAL A 155 36.90 12.23 -8.41
N ARG A 156 36.38 13.45 -8.48
CA ARG A 156 36.66 14.39 -9.57
C ARG A 156 38.16 14.68 -9.71
N SER A 157 38.86 14.94 -8.58
CA SER A 157 40.30 15.22 -8.62
C SER A 157 41.12 14.03 -9.11
N ILE A 158 40.73 12.79 -8.75
CA ILE A 158 41.41 11.58 -9.26
C ILE A 158 41.14 11.43 -10.75
N MET A 159 39.90 11.63 -11.20
CA MET A 159 39.54 11.48 -12.62
C MET A 159 40.24 12.53 -13.49
N GLU A 160 40.26 13.80 -13.07
CA GLU A 160 40.94 14.87 -13.81
C GLU A 160 42.47 14.66 -13.91
N GLU A 161 43.11 14.19 -12.82
CA GLU A 161 44.56 13.97 -12.79
C GLU A 161 45.03 12.76 -13.63
N ASN A 162 44.09 11.80 -13.87
CA ASN A 162 44.42 10.55 -14.58
C ASN A 162 43.73 10.43 -15.94
N ASP A 163 43.08 11.49 -16.43
CA ASP A 163 42.32 11.51 -17.69
C ASP A 163 41.30 10.33 -17.78
N LEU A 164 40.54 10.12 -16.70
CA LEU A 164 39.55 9.05 -16.63
C LEU A 164 38.16 9.60 -16.99
N ASP A 165 37.48 8.88 -17.89
CA ASP A 165 36.13 9.22 -18.33
C ASP A 165 35.03 8.53 -17.50
N GLU A 166 35.37 7.45 -16.77
CA GLU A 166 34.44 6.62 -16.00
C GLU A 166 34.87 6.54 -14.54
N GLU A 167 33.86 6.45 -13.63
CA GLU A 167 34.08 6.30 -12.18
C GLU A 167 34.52 4.87 -11.77
N ARG A 168 34.72 3.99 -12.73
CA ARG A 168 35.23 2.64 -12.53
C ARG A 168 36.40 2.37 -13.45
N LEU A 169 37.48 1.79 -12.91
CA LEU A 169 38.67 1.49 -13.70
C LEU A 169 38.39 0.46 -14.80
N THR A 170 38.60 0.85 -16.05
CA THR A 170 38.46 -0.03 -17.23
C THR A 170 39.68 -0.92 -17.46
N LYS A 171 40.80 -0.62 -16.84
CA LYS A 171 42.07 -1.38 -16.88
C LYS A 171 42.87 -1.19 -15.61
N SER A 172 43.69 -2.15 -15.26
CA SER A 172 44.66 -2.03 -14.19
C SER A 172 45.84 -1.12 -14.58
N GLY A 173 46.30 -0.28 -13.66
CA GLY A 173 47.38 0.66 -13.92
C GLY A 173 47.74 1.57 -12.74
N MET A 174 48.79 2.36 -12.95
CA MET A 174 49.19 3.37 -11.97
C MET A 174 48.28 4.59 -12.05
N LEU A 175 47.81 5.04 -10.90
CA LEU A 175 47.02 6.26 -10.72
C LEU A 175 47.79 7.28 -9.90
N LEU A 176 47.63 8.54 -10.26
CA LEU A 176 48.04 9.68 -9.46
C LEU A 176 46.87 10.09 -8.56
N ILE A 177 47.10 10.04 -7.27
CA ILE A 177 46.07 10.43 -6.27
C ILE A 177 46.45 11.79 -5.69
N PRO A 178 45.75 12.86 -6.08
CA PRO A 178 45.97 14.20 -5.53
C PRO A 178 45.54 14.26 -4.07
N ILE A 179 46.38 14.85 -3.22
CA ILE A 179 46.11 15.06 -1.80
C ILE A 179 45.68 16.50 -1.64
N VAL A 180 44.39 16.70 -1.46
CA VAL A 180 43.74 18.03 -1.35
C VAL A 180 43.59 18.43 0.13
#